data_592ffabb0e72af96ce5a8b92664df023
#
_entry.id   592ffabb0e72af96ce5a8b92664df023
#
_cell.length_a   1.000
_cell.length_b   1.000
_cell.length_c   1.000
_cell.angle_alpha   90.00
_cell.angle_beta   90.00
_cell.angle_gamma   90.00
#
_symmetry.space_group_name_H-M   'P 1'
#
loop_
_entity.id
_entity.type
_entity.pdbx_description
1 polymer ?
#
loop_
_entity_poly.entity_id
_entity_poly.type
_entity_poly.pdbx_seq_one_letter_code
_entity_poly.pdbx_strand_id
1 'polypeptide(L)'
;MVEEKALIEDLREGFRQYLEIEYAHIQNKGVVLSDAFYLHRHNVGIGFWEALRNEETMEQCRDKLELYFTDVRKMKSPRNNSFTYMSSIKILKEYIDKTYGGIESTTNVERHEDENTASSIEEEDGLIPKPGIDEIDKYLKKWDSLENYTLQENALEKLFNRTYPKNTEIEDVLIKVSCLNDFYSTNIFSPFTVAKHIVALDIDERLEAKDVNLVNEIAKVKMDKGNVINFYSFATKYCSHHKPYDYPIYDSYVDKILRHFRDLDGFLRFKTGELKEFSAFKE
;
A
#
# COMPACT_ATOMS: atom_id res chain seq x y z
N MET A 1 7.62 4.45 2.44
CA MET A 1 6.83 3.39 3.12
C MET A 1 5.71 2.79 2.26
N VAL A 2 4.93 3.57 1.49
CA VAL A 2 3.89 2.98 0.58
C VAL A 2 4.56 2.36 -0.63
N GLU A 3 5.47 3.06 -1.26
CA GLU A 3 6.30 2.58 -2.38
C GLU A 3 7.14 1.36 -1.97
N GLU A 4 7.76 1.39 -0.81
CA GLU A 4 8.51 0.26 -0.27
C GLU A 4 7.61 -0.97 -0.05
N LYS A 5 6.37 -0.77 0.39
CA LYS A 5 5.42 -1.87 0.58
C LYS A 5 4.97 -2.46 -0.76
N ALA A 6 4.71 -1.63 -1.76
CA ALA A 6 4.38 -2.08 -3.11
C ALA A 6 5.57 -2.83 -3.72
N LEU A 7 6.76 -2.26 -3.64
CA LEU A 7 8.00 -2.90 -4.09
C LEU A 7 8.23 -4.26 -3.43
N ILE A 8 7.96 -4.37 -2.13
CA ILE A 8 8.08 -5.63 -1.39
C ILE A 8 7.04 -6.66 -1.84
N GLU A 9 5.82 -6.26 -2.15
CA GLU A 9 4.79 -7.20 -2.64
C GLU A 9 5.11 -7.66 -4.07
N ASP A 10 5.56 -6.79 -4.95
CA ASP A 10 6.01 -7.14 -6.31
C ASP A 10 7.23 -8.05 -6.26
N LEU A 11 8.22 -7.70 -5.43
CA LEU A 11 9.38 -8.55 -5.18
C LEU A 11 8.97 -9.94 -4.68
N ARG A 12 8.00 -10.00 -3.78
CA ARG A 12 7.50 -11.24 -3.19
C ARG A 12 6.77 -12.11 -4.21
N GLU A 13 5.97 -11.49 -5.07
CA GLU A 13 5.27 -12.20 -6.14
C GLU A 13 6.25 -12.73 -7.18
N GLY A 14 7.18 -11.90 -7.66
CA GLY A 14 8.22 -12.33 -8.58
C GLY A 14 9.11 -13.42 -7.99
N PHE A 15 9.48 -13.32 -6.72
CA PHE A 15 10.23 -14.36 -6.01
C PHE A 15 9.43 -15.65 -5.87
N ARG A 16 8.11 -15.60 -5.66
CA ARG A 16 7.25 -16.80 -5.66
C ARG A 16 7.33 -17.51 -6.99
N GLN A 17 7.20 -16.79 -8.11
CA GLN A 17 7.30 -17.35 -9.45
C GLN A 17 8.70 -17.93 -9.72
N TYR A 18 9.75 -17.25 -9.29
CA TYR A 18 11.12 -17.72 -9.38
C TYR A 18 11.31 -19.06 -8.64
N LEU A 19 10.75 -19.21 -7.45
CA LEU A 19 10.79 -20.46 -6.68
C LEU A 19 10.03 -21.60 -7.41
N GLU A 20 8.96 -21.31 -8.12
CA GLU A 20 8.22 -22.34 -8.89
C GLU A 20 9.03 -22.84 -10.09
N ILE A 21 9.82 -21.99 -10.71
CA ILE A 21 10.60 -22.31 -11.93
C ILE A 21 11.96 -22.89 -11.57
N GLU A 22 12.78 -22.14 -10.83
CA GLU A 22 14.19 -22.48 -10.59
C GLU A 22 14.39 -23.46 -9.43
N TYR A 23 13.45 -23.47 -8.48
CA TYR A 23 13.48 -24.31 -7.28
C TYR A 23 12.31 -25.29 -7.22
N ALA A 24 11.91 -25.84 -8.38
CA ALA A 24 10.79 -26.76 -8.49
C ALA A 24 10.89 -27.98 -7.55
N HIS A 25 12.10 -28.40 -7.22
CA HIS A 25 12.39 -29.54 -6.32
C HIS A 25 12.13 -29.25 -4.83
N ILE A 26 12.01 -27.99 -4.42
CA ILE A 26 11.71 -27.63 -3.03
C ILE A 26 10.22 -27.87 -2.76
N GLN A 27 9.93 -28.76 -1.77
CA GLN A 27 8.54 -29.10 -1.40
C GLN A 27 7.82 -27.98 -0.64
N ASN A 28 8.52 -27.23 0.22
CA ASN A 28 7.92 -26.23 1.11
C ASN A 28 8.23 -24.78 0.67
N LYS A 29 7.95 -24.43 -0.59
CA LYS A 29 8.21 -23.11 -1.16
C LYS A 29 7.55 -21.98 -0.37
N GLY A 30 6.37 -22.20 0.22
CA GLY A 30 5.68 -21.24 1.07
C GLY A 30 6.46 -20.89 2.35
N VAL A 31 7.21 -21.84 2.91
CA VAL A 31 8.11 -21.60 4.06
C VAL A 31 9.30 -20.78 3.59
N VAL A 32 9.96 -21.15 2.49
CA VAL A 32 11.08 -20.39 1.93
C VAL A 32 10.67 -18.95 1.63
N LEU A 33 9.51 -18.74 1.01
CA LEU A 33 8.95 -17.41 0.75
C LEU A 33 8.72 -16.64 2.05
N SER A 34 8.14 -17.27 3.07
CA SER A 34 7.91 -16.63 4.37
C SER A 34 9.22 -16.24 5.07
N ASP A 35 10.19 -17.16 5.11
CA ASP A 35 11.45 -16.96 5.81
C ASP A 35 12.33 -15.91 5.12
N ALA A 36 12.34 -15.88 3.78
CA ALA A 36 13.08 -14.88 2.98
C ALA A 36 12.66 -13.44 3.31
N PHE A 37 11.38 -13.22 3.61
CA PHE A 37 10.85 -11.90 3.97
C PHE A 37 10.70 -11.69 5.48
N TYR A 38 11.39 -12.49 6.30
CA TYR A 38 11.31 -12.39 7.76
C TYR A 38 11.78 -11.03 8.29
N LEU A 39 12.91 -10.54 7.78
CA LEU A 39 13.51 -9.26 8.18
C LEU A 39 12.60 -8.05 7.88
N HIS A 40 11.83 -8.11 6.82
CA HIS A 40 10.87 -7.06 6.50
C HIS A 40 9.73 -6.96 7.54
N ARG A 41 9.38 -8.07 8.19
CA ARG A 41 8.29 -8.14 9.17
C ARG A 41 8.74 -8.02 10.62
N HIS A 42 10.03 -8.19 10.89
CA HIS A 42 10.58 -8.23 12.23
C HIS A 42 11.87 -7.40 12.33
N ASN A 43 11.91 -6.51 13.30
CA ASN A 43 13.14 -5.77 13.58
C ASN A 43 14.11 -6.68 14.34
N VAL A 44 15.12 -7.17 13.64
CA VAL A 44 16.18 -8.04 14.19
C VAL A 44 17.50 -7.29 14.40
N GLY A 45 17.50 -5.97 14.28
CA GLY A 45 18.69 -5.14 14.44
C GLY A 45 19.51 -4.93 13.16
N ILE A 46 18.96 -5.33 12.00
CA ILE A 46 19.44 -5.00 10.66
C ILE A 46 18.23 -4.83 9.72
N GLY A 47 18.29 -3.87 8.79
CA GLY A 47 17.24 -3.61 7.83
C GLY A 47 17.17 -4.69 6.73
N PHE A 48 15.98 -4.90 6.15
CA PHE A 48 15.75 -5.89 5.09
C PHE A 48 16.69 -5.65 3.88
N TRP A 49 16.69 -4.45 3.34
CA TRP A 49 17.54 -4.08 2.19
C TRP A 49 19.03 -4.04 2.54
N GLU A 50 19.37 -3.63 3.76
CA GLU A 50 20.74 -3.62 4.24
C GLU A 50 21.32 -5.04 4.31
N ALA A 51 20.55 -5.99 4.82
CA ALA A 51 20.98 -7.39 4.92
C ALA A 51 21.26 -8.03 3.56
N LEU A 52 20.56 -7.60 2.50
CA LEU A 52 20.68 -8.14 1.15
C LEU A 52 21.76 -7.44 0.30
N ARG A 53 22.41 -6.38 0.81
CA ARG A 53 23.33 -5.54 0.02
C ARG A 53 24.57 -6.30 -0.48
N ASN A 54 25.25 -6.99 0.41
CA ASN A 54 26.48 -7.73 0.11
C ASN A 54 26.72 -8.91 1.07
N GLU A 55 27.78 -9.64 0.86
CA GLU A 55 28.16 -10.81 1.68
C GLU A 55 28.41 -10.43 3.15
N GLU A 56 29.07 -9.31 3.43
CA GLU A 56 29.38 -8.84 4.77
C GLU A 56 28.11 -8.53 5.56
N THR A 57 27.19 -7.76 4.97
CA THR A 57 25.89 -7.44 5.61
C THR A 57 25.04 -8.69 5.79
N MET A 58 25.17 -9.68 4.92
CA MET A 58 24.50 -10.96 5.05
C MET A 58 25.04 -11.80 6.21
N GLU A 59 26.34 -11.76 6.47
CA GLU A 59 26.94 -12.39 7.67
C GLU A 59 26.48 -11.69 8.96
N GLN A 60 26.49 -10.36 8.97
CA GLN A 60 25.94 -9.57 10.08
C GLN A 60 24.47 -9.90 10.34
N CYS A 61 23.68 -10.09 9.29
CA CYS A 61 22.28 -10.51 9.39
C CYS A 61 22.13 -11.85 10.11
N ARG A 62 22.96 -12.84 9.79
CA ARG A 62 22.94 -14.14 10.45
C ARG A 62 23.15 -14.00 11.97
N ASP A 63 24.15 -13.23 12.36
CA ASP A 63 24.50 -13.06 13.78
C ASP A 63 23.39 -12.30 14.54
N LYS A 64 22.80 -11.30 13.89
CA LYS A 64 21.64 -10.58 14.43
C LYS A 64 20.40 -11.48 14.58
N LEU A 65 20.13 -12.35 13.60
CA LEU A 65 19.04 -13.33 13.69
C LEU A 65 19.28 -14.33 14.83
N GLU A 66 20.49 -14.85 15.01
CA GLU A 66 20.82 -15.77 16.08
C GLU A 66 20.58 -15.11 17.44
N LEU A 67 21.03 -13.88 17.62
CA LEU A 67 20.82 -13.09 18.83
C LEU A 67 19.31 -12.85 19.08
N TYR A 68 18.59 -12.43 18.06
CA TYR A 68 17.14 -12.20 18.15
C TYR A 68 16.37 -13.47 18.53
N PHE A 69 16.73 -14.63 17.95
CA PHE A 69 16.10 -15.89 18.28
C PHE A 69 16.47 -16.38 19.69
N THR A 70 17.65 -16.01 20.19
CA THR A 70 18.08 -16.32 21.56
C THR A 70 17.34 -15.45 22.57
N ASP A 71 17.39 -14.13 22.40
CA ASP A 71 17.02 -13.18 23.46
C ASP A 71 15.53 -12.79 23.39
N VAL A 72 15.00 -12.62 22.18
CA VAL A 72 13.63 -12.15 21.99
C VAL A 72 12.66 -13.31 21.81
N ARG A 73 12.98 -14.24 20.92
CA ARG A 73 12.10 -15.37 20.59
C ARG A 73 12.28 -16.57 21.50
N LYS A 74 13.39 -16.64 22.23
CA LYS A 74 13.76 -17.75 23.15
C LYS A 74 13.60 -19.13 22.50
N MET A 75 14.07 -19.27 21.27
CA MET A 75 13.97 -20.51 20.50
C MET A 75 14.89 -21.58 21.05
N LYS A 76 14.50 -22.87 20.93
CA LYS A 76 15.30 -23.99 21.42
C LYS A 76 16.64 -24.18 20.67
N SER A 77 16.72 -23.77 19.41
CA SER A 77 17.89 -23.93 18.55
C SER A 77 18.11 -22.65 17.72
N PRO A 78 18.49 -21.50 18.36
CA PRO A 78 18.61 -20.21 17.70
C PRO A 78 19.55 -20.24 16.49
N ARG A 79 20.72 -20.87 16.63
CA ARG A 79 21.72 -21.01 15.57
C ARG A 79 21.19 -21.78 14.36
N ASN A 80 20.58 -22.96 14.58
CA ASN A 80 20.02 -23.73 13.47
C ASN A 80 18.86 -22.99 12.77
N ASN A 81 18.03 -22.28 13.54
CA ASN A 81 16.97 -21.47 12.99
C ASN A 81 17.54 -20.30 12.17
N SER A 82 18.57 -19.59 12.66
CA SER A 82 19.21 -18.51 11.88
C SER A 82 19.76 -19.04 10.55
N PHE A 83 20.38 -20.21 10.51
CA PHE A 83 20.84 -20.83 9.26
C PHE A 83 19.69 -21.14 8.29
N THR A 84 18.56 -21.64 8.80
CA THR A 84 17.38 -21.95 7.96
C THR A 84 16.83 -20.68 7.30
N TYR A 85 16.65 -19.61 8.09
CA TYR A 85 16.19 -18.32 7.56
C TYR A 85 17.19 -17.72 6.57
N MET A 86 18.50 -17.79 6.90
CA MET A 86 19.54 -17.30 6.00
C MET A 86 19.60 -18.05 4.67
N SER A 87 19.28 -19.34 4.64
CA SER A 87 19.19 -20.10 3.39
C SER A 87 18.09 -19.52 2.47
N SER A 88 16.94 -19.20 3.04
CA SER A 88 15.83 -18.58 2.28
C SER A 88 16.18 -17.15 1.82
N ILE A 89 16.84 -16.37 2.69
CA ILE A 89 17.29 -14.99 2.37
C ILE A 89 18.35 -15.01 1.25
N LYS A 90 19.24 -16.00 1.21
CA LYS A 90 20.23 -16.16 0.14
C LYS A 90 19.59 -16.46 -1.21
N ILE A 91 18.55 -17.31 -1.24
CA ILE A 91 17.80 -17.57 -2.48
C ILE A 91 17.07 -16.28 -2.97
N LEU A 92 16.55 -15.48 -2.06
CA LEU A 92 15.96 -14.19 -2.40
C LEU A 92 17.02 -13.23 -2.97
N LYS A 93 18.21 -13.17 -2.35
CA LYS A 93 19.30 -12.36 -2.90
C LYS A 93 19.70 -12.81 -4.30
N GLU A 94 19.81 -14.11 -4.54
CA GLU A 94 20.09 -14.67 -5.86
C GLU A 94 19.04 -14.25 -6.89
N TYR A 95 17.77 -14.30 -6.54
CA TYR A 95 16.68 -13.82 -7.38
C TYR A 95 16.83 -12.34 -7.72
N ILE A 96 17.10 -11.50 -6.72
CA ILE A 96 17.31 -10.05 -6.89
C ILE A 96 18.52 -9.78 -7.81
N ASP A 97 19.64 -10.45 -7.57
CA ASP A 97 20.85 -10.26 -8.37
C ASP A 97 20.63 -10.68 -9.83
N LYS A 98 19.90 -11.76 -10.08
CA LYS A 98 19.59 -12.22 -11.44
C LYS A 98 18.56 -11.35 -12.17
N THR A 99 17.56 -10.87 -11.46
CA THR A 99 16.41 -10.19 -12.07
C THR A 99 16.64 -8.69 -12.22
N TYR A 100 17.32 -8.08 -11.24
CA TYR A 100 17.49 -6.63 -11.14
C TYR A 100 18.96 -6.17 -11.17
N GLY A 101 19.90 -7.11 -11.31
CA GLY A 101 21.35 -6.79 -11.34
C GLY A 101 21.96 -6.45 -9.98
N GLY A 102 21.25 -6.81 -8.87
CA GLY A 102 21.64 -6.54 -7.49
C GLY A 102 20.90 -5.34 -6.87
N ILE A 103 21.05 -5.18 -5.54
CA ILE A 103 20.31 -4.18 -4.77
C ILE A 103 20.68 -2.74 -5.17
N GLU A 104 21.92 -2.47 -5.56
CA GLU A 104 22.32 -1.14 -6.04
C GLU A 104 21.58 -0.74 -7.33
N SER A 105 21.28 -1.71 -8.20
CA SER A 105 20.46 -1.47 -9.41
C SER A 105 18.98 -1.36 -9.08
N THR A 106 18.49 -2.09 -8.08
CA THR A 106 17.06 -2.06 -7.68
C THR A 106 16.70 -0.74 -6.98
N THR A 107 17.65 -0.18 -6.21
CA THR A 107 17.48 1.16 -5.63
C THR A 107 17.65 2.29 -6.65
N ASN A 108 18.33 2.04 -7.79
CA ASN A 108 18.49 3.01 -8.88
C ASN A 108 17.34 3.04 -9.89
N VAL A 109 16.45 2.03 -9.90
CA VAL A 109 15.22 2.09 -10.72
C VAL A 109 14.22 3.10 -10.15
N GLU A 110 14.35 3.48 -8.87
CA GLU A 110 13.54 4.54 -8.24
C GLU A 110 14.25 5.91 -8.16
N ARG A 111 15.48 6.04 -8.67
CA ARG A 111 16.18 7.33 -8.75
C ARG A 111 16.30 7.85 -10.18
N HIS A 112 15.20 7.97 -10.86
CA HIS A 112 14.94 9.15 -11.66
C HIS A 112 14.16 10.16 -10.79
N GLU A 113 14.70 10.45 -9.62
CA GLU A 113 14.60 11.80 -9.08
C GLU A 113 15.48 12.64 -10.00
N ASP A 114 14.84 13.51 -10.76
CA ASP A 114 15.52 14.61 -11.39
C ASP A 114 16.45 15.26 -10.34
N GLU A 115 17.77 15.07 -10.52
CA GLU A 115 18.78 15.85 -9.83
C GLU A 115 18.70 17.30 -10.31
N ASN A 116 17.66 17.99 -9.95
CA ASN A 116 17.58 19.44 -9.97
C ASN A 116 16.43 19.94 -9.13
N THR A 117 16.54 19.76 -7.85
CA THR A 117 16.03 20.66 -6.78
C THR A 117 16.19 20.01 -5.40
N ALA A 118 17.39 19.52 -5.09
CA ALA A 118 17.81 19.41 -3.70
C ALA A 118 18.35 20.80 -3.27
N SER A 119 17.49 21.82 -3.28
CA SER A 119 17.71 22.98 -2.42
C SER A 119 17.27 22.56 -1.03
N SER A 120 18.25 22.29 -0.16
CA SER A 120 18.21 22.45 1.29
C SER A 120 16.80 22.71 1.85
N ILE A 121 15.99 21.65 2.01
CA ILE A 121 14.97 21.65 3.05
C ILE A 121 15.75 21.15 4.26
N GLU A 122 16.15 22.09 5.11
CA GLU A 122 16.51 21.81 6.48
C GLU A 122 15.37 20.97 7.04
N GLU A 123 15.68 19.76 7.54
CA GLU A 123 14.78 18.95 8.33
C GLU A 123 14.46 19.76 9.59
N GLU A 124 13.45 20.62 9.51
CA GLU A 124 12.82 21.18 10.69
C GLU A 124 12.17 19.98 11.40
N ASP A 125 12.87 19.58 12.48
CA ASP A 125 12.38 18.84 13.64
C ASP A 125 10.99 18.18 13.41
N GLY A 126 10.94 16.94 12.99
CA GLY A 126 9.82 15.98 12.81
C GLY A 126 8.37 16.38 13.12
N LEU A 127 8.06 17.66 13.19
CA LEU A 127 6.73 18.19 13.43
C LEU A 127 5.91 18.21 12.14
N ILE A 128 4.74 17.57 12.19
CA ILE A 128 3.74 17.69 11.12
C ILE A 128 3.31 19.16 11.07
N PRO A 129 3.48 19.87 9.93
CA PRO A 129 3.13 21.27 9.83
C PRO A 129 1.61 21.47 10.01
N LYS A 130 1.23 22.59 10.62
CA LYS A 130 -0.21 22.91 10.76
C LYS A 130 -0.85 23.13 9.39
N PRO A 131 -2.09 22.66 9.19
CA PRO A 131 -2.82 22.94 7.98
C PRO A 131 -2.96 24.44 7.74
N GLY A 132 -2.59 24.90 6.55
CA GLY A 132 -2.66 26.29 6.16
C GLY A 132 -2.59 26.44 4.64
N ILE A 133 -2.93 27.63 4.14
CA ILE A 133 -2.93 27.95 2.70
C ILE A 133 -1.53 27.71 2.12
N ASP A 134 -0.48 28.13 2.81
CA ASP A 134 0.90 28.00 2.34
C ASP A 134 1.31 26.54 2.17
N GLU A 135 0.91 25.66 3.12
CA GLU A 135 1.15 24.21 3.00
C GLU A 135 0.33 23.60 1.86
N ILE A 136 -0.92 23.99 1.68
CA ILE A 136 -1.74 23.55 0.56
C ILE A 136 -1.08 23.93 -0.76
N ASP A 137 -0.68 25.20 -0.93
CA ASP A 137 -0.04 25.70 -2.14
C ASP A 137 1.29 25.01 -2.44
N LYS A 138 2.09 24.72 -1.39
CA LYS A 138 3.33 23.95 -1.51
C LYS A 138 3.08 22.54 -2.07
N TYR A 139 2.09 21.84 -1.52
CA TYR A 139 1.78 20.49 -2.00
C TYR A 139 1.07 20.46 -3.35
N LEU A 140 0.26 21.45 -3.70
CA LEU A 140 -0.31 21.58 -5.03
C LEU A 140 0.78 21.79 -6.09
N LYS A 141 1.77 22.67 -5.83
CA LYS A 141 2.92 22.86 -6.72
C LYS A 141 3.76 21.58 -6.86
N LYS A 142 3.95 20.84 -5.75
CA LYS A 142 4.62 19.55 -5.79
C LYS A 142 3.82 18.54 -6.61
N TRP A 143 2.51 18.49 -6.45
CA TRP A 143 1.63 17.61 -7.23
C TRP A 143 1.76 17.85 -8.73
N ASP A 144 1.76 19.10 -9.17
CA ASP A 144 1.91 19.47 -10.58
C ASP A 144 3.23 18.98 -11.19
N SER A 145 4.26 18.77 -10.38
CA SER A 145 5.56 18.24 -10.81
C SER A 145 5.62 16.71 -10.88
N LEU A 146 4.63 16.00 -10.33
CA LEU A 146 4.59 14.53 -10.27
C LEU A 146 3.81 13.96 -11.47
N GLU A 147 4.44 13.90 -12.65
CA GLU A 147 3.82 13.51 -13.92
C GLU A 147 3.05 12.18 -13.82
N ASN A 148 3.61 11.17 -13.18
CA ASN A 148 2.96 9.87 -13.04
C ASN A 148 1.62 9.97 -12.30
N TYR A 149 1.56 10.70 -11.18
CA TYR A 149 0.33 10.86 -10.40
C TYR A 149 -0.70 11.73 -11.12
N THR A 150 -0.27 12.81 -11.77
CA THR A 150 -1.18 13.67 -12.54
C THR A 150 -1.77 12.94 -13.74
N LEU A 151 -1.00 12.07 -14.41
CA LEU A 151 -1.51 11.24 -15.51
C LEU A 151 -2.48 10.16 -15.02
N GLN A 152 -2.22 9.52 -13.89
CA GLN A 152 -3.13 8.55 -13.28
C GLN A 152 -4.45 9.21 -12.89
N GLU A 153 -4.41 10.37 -12.24
CA GLU A 153 -5.61 11.12 -11.86
C GLU A 153 -6.43 11.55 -13.09
N ASN A 154 -5.77 12.08 -14.12
CA ASN A 154 -6.41 12.42 -15.38
C ASN A 154 -7.03 11.21 -16.08
N ALA A 155 -6.37 10.04 -15.99
CA ALA A 155 -6.91 8.80 -16.55
C ALA A 155 -8.17 8.34 -15.80
N LEU A 156 -8.17 8.43 -14.46
CA LEU A 156 -9.34 8.10 -13.64
C LEU A 156 -10.48 9.10 -13.87
N GLU A 157 -10.20 10.41 -13.92
CA GLU A 157 -11.22 11.42 -14.26
C GLU A 157 -11.89 11.11 -15.61
N LYS A 158 -11.08 10.83 -16.62
CA LYS A 158 -11.60 10.45 -17.94
C LYS A 158 -12.41 9.15 -17.87
N LEU A 159 -11.93 8.14 -17.15
CA LEU A 159 -12.57 6.84 -17.02
C LEU A 159 -13.94 6.95 -16.35
N PHE A 160 -13.99 7.63 -15.20
CA PHE A 160 -15.18 7.71 -14.34
C PHE A 160 -16.24 8.70 -14.86
N ASN A 161 -15.83 9.81 -15.50
CA ASN A 161 -16.75 10.89 -15.81
C ASN A 161 -17.03 11.06 -17.31
N ARG A 162 -16.19 10.50 -18.20
CA ARG A 162 -16.35 10.65 -19.65
C ARG A 162 -16.53 9.33 -20.38
N THR A 163 -15.73 8.31 -20.08
CA THR A 163 -15.77 7.03 -20.79
C THR A 163 -16.89 6.15 -20.26
N TYR A 164 -16.94 5.93 -18.93
CA TYR A 164 -17.93 5.09 -18.27
C TYR A 164 -18.61 5.83 -17.11
N PRO A 165 -19.40 6.87 -17.38
CA PRO A 165 -20.00 7.71 -16.34
C PRO A 165 -21.07 7.00 -15.51
N LYS A 166 -21.62 5.88 -16.01
CA LYS A 166 -22.66 5.09 -15.35
C LYS A 166 -22.09 3.85 -14.66
N ASN A 167 -22.85 3.31 -13.71
CA ASN A 167 -22.48 2.13 -12.94
C ASN A 167 -23.49 0.97 -13.13
N THR A 168 -24.10 0.90 -14.32
CA THR A 168 -25.13 -0.09 -14.69
C THR A 168 -24.54 -1.32 -15.37
N GLU A 169 -23.46 -1.15 -16.15
CA GLU A 169 -22.85 -2.22 -16.92
C GLU A 169 -21.65 -2.79 -16.15
N ILE A 170 -21.67 -4.12 -15.98
CA ILE A 170 -20.65 -4.79 -15.13
C ILE A 170 -19.25 -4.67 -15.71
N GLU A 171 -19.09 -4.67 -17.03
CA GLU A 171 -17.81 -4.54 -17.71
C GLU A 171 -17.19 -3.16 -17.44
N ASP A 172 -17.99 -2.10 -17.49
CA ASP A 172 -17.56 -0.72 -17.24
C ASP A 172 -17.13 -0.55 -15.76
N VAL A 173 -17.94 -1.09 -14.85
CA VAL A 173 -17.64 -1.06 -13.42
C VAL A 173 -16.41 -1.90 -13.10
N LEU A 174 -16.25 -3.06 -13.75
CA LEU A 174 -15.06 -3.91 -13.56
C LEU A 174 -13.77 -3.19 -13.96
N ILE A 175 -13.78 -2.45 -15.08
CA ILE A 175 -12.63 -1.65 -15.52
C ILE A 175 -12.34 -0.54 -14.49
N LYS A 176 -13.36 0.19 -14.03
CA LYS A 176 -13.21 1.22 -12.99
C LYS A 176 -12.61 0.66 -11.70
N VAL A 177 -13.15 -0.46 -11.21
CA VAL A 177 -12.67 -1.13 -9.99
C VAL A 177 -11.21 -1.56 -10.16
N SER A 178 -10.86 -2.16 -11.31
CA SER A 178 -9.50 -2.67 -11.57
C SER A 178 -8.48 -1.54 -11.66
N CYS A 179 -8.77 -0.47 -12.41
CA CYS A 179 -7.87 0.68 -12.53
C CYS A 179 -7.68 1.39 -11.18
N LEU A 180 -8.76 1.61 -10.43
CA LEU A 180 -8.67 2.26 -9.13
C LEU A 180 -7.93 1.39 -8.11
N ASN A 181 -8.13 0.07 -8.15
CA ASN A 181 -7.40 -0.87 -7.29
C ASN A 181 -5.90 -0.86 -7.57
N ASP A 182 -5.49 -0.80 -8.84
CA ASP A 182 -4.08 -0.75 -9.24
C ASP A 182 -3.46 0.59 -8.83
N PHE A 183 -4.02 1.72 -9.25
CA PHE A 183 -3.44 3.05 -9.00
C PHE A 183 -3.36 3.43 -7.52
N TYR A 184 -4.31 3.01 -6.71
CA TYR A 184 -4.34 3.29 -5.27
C TYR A 184 -3.93 2.11 -4.38
N SER A 185 -3.52 0.98 -4.96
CA SER A 185 -3.11 -0.23 -4.23
C SER A 185 -4.11 -0.61 -3.12
N THR A 186 -5.41 -0.67 -3.47
CA THR A 186 -6.47 -0.88 -2.48
C THR A 186 -6.63 -2.34 -2.01
N ASN A 187 -5.76 -3.24 -2.52
CA ASN A 187 -5.69 -4.66 -2.14
C ASN A 187 -6.99 -5.44 -2.36
N ILE A 188 -7.69 -5.17 -3.45
CA ILE A 188 -8.85 -5.95 -3.88
C ILE A 188 -8.39 -7.13 -4.73
N PHE A 189 -8.44 -8.34 -4.17
CA PHE A 189 -8.05 -9.57 -4.87
C PHE A 189 -9.14 -10.16 -5.78
N SER A 190 -10.38 -9.65 -5.70
CA SER A 190 -11.50 -10.07 -6.55
C SER A 190 -12.26 -8.85 -7.08
N PRO A 191 -11.70 -8.11 -8.06
CA PRO A 191 -12.36 -6.95 -8.66
C PRO A 191 -13.75 -7.27 -9.22
N PHE A 192 -13.92 -8.47 -9.80
CA PHE A 192 -15.20 -8.92 -10.32
C PHE A 192 -16.30 -8.97 -9.25
N THR A 193 -16.01 -9.53 -8.07
CA THR A 193 -16.98 -9.60 -6.95
C THR A 193 -17.37 -8.20 -6.47
N VAL A 194 -16.41 -7.28 -6.41
CA VAL A 194 -16.65 -5.88 -6.05
C VAL A 194 -17.47 -5.17 -7.12
N ALA A 195 -17.17 -5.38 -8.40
CA ALA A 195 -17.94 -4.79 -9.51
C ALA A 195 -19.40 -5.27 -9.50
N LYS A 196 -19.65 -6.57 -9.32
CA LYS A 196 -21.01 -7.12 -9.15
C LYS A 196 -21.76 -6.48 -7.98
N HIS A 197 -21.08 -6.27 -6.86
CA HIS A 197 -21.66 -5.65 -5.68
C HIS A 197 -22.07 -4.20 -5.97
N ILE A 198 -21.21 -3.41 -6.63
CA ILE A 198 -21.51 -2.02 -7.00
C ILE A 198 -22.70 -1.93 -7.94
N VAL A 199 -22.73 -2.74 -9.00
CA VAL A 199 -23.86 -2.78 -9.96
C VAL A 199 -25.16 -3.14 -9.23
N ALA A 200 -25.12 -4.14 -8.33
CA ALA A 200 -26.30 -4.57 -7.58
C ALA A 200 -26.85 -3.51 -6.60
N LEU A 201 -26.03 -2.54 -6.19
CA LEU A 201 -26.44 -1.43 -5.32
C LEU A 201 -27.15 -0.30 -6.06
N ASP A 202 -27.12 -0.28 -7.41
CA ASP A 202 -27.73 0.77 -8.26
C ASP A 202 -27.38 2.18 -7.78
N ILE A 203 -26.06 2.50 -7.84
CA ILE A 203 -25.49 3.62 -7.09
C ILE A 203 -25.69 4.99 -7.75
N ASP A 204 -26.07 5.07 -9.03
CA ASP A 204 -26.04 6.32 -9.82
C ASP A 204 -26.94 7.42 -9.24
N GLU A 205 -28.19 7.11 -8.96
CA GLU A 205 -29.13 8.08 -8.35
C GLU A 205 -28.72 8.47 -6.94
N ARG A 206 -28.11 7.53 -6.19
CA ARG A 206 -27.64 7.77 -4.83
C ARG A 206 -26.39 8.67 -4.81
N LEU A 207 -25.50 8.54 -5.80
CA LEU A 207 -24.38 9.47 -6.01
C LEU A 207 -24.87 10.89 -6.28
N GLU A 208 -25.87 11.04 -7.16
CA GLU A 208 -26.48 12.35 -7.45
C GLU A 208 -27.20 12.95 -6.20
N ALA A 209 -27.83 12.09 -5.41
CA ALA A 209 -28.49 12.50 -4.16
C ALA A 209 -27.48 12.76 -3.01
N LYS A 210 -26.18 12.54 -3.20
CA LYS A 210 -25.12 12.70 -2.20
C LYS A 210 -25.36 11.87 -0.94
N ASP A 211 -25.87 10.65 -1.12
CA ASP A 211 -26.21 9.75 -0.03
C ASP A 211 -24.95 9.34 0.76
N VAL A 212 -24.85 9.82 1.99
CA VAL A 212 -23.71 9.57 2.89
C VAL A 212 -23.59 8.10 3.32
N ASN A 213 -24.67 7.30 3.25
CA ASN A 213 -24.64 5.90 3.60
C ASN A 213 -24.05 5.04 2.49
N LEU A 214 -24.06 5.55 1.25
CA LEU A 214 -23.63 4.81 0.07
C LEU A 214 -22.20 4.26 0.20
N VAL A 215 -21.28 5.07 0.71
CA VAL A 215 -19.87 4.67 0.88
C VAL A 215 -19.75 3.43 1.77
N ASN A 216 -20.44 3.41 2.90
CA ASN A 216 -20.39 2.28 3.81
C ASN A 216 -21.04 1.01 3.24
N GLU A 217 -22.01 1.15 2.35
CA GLU A 217 -22.62 0.02 1.65
C GLU A 217 -21.71 -0.52 0.55
N ILE A 218 -21.13 0.33 -0.30
CA ILE A 218 -20.11 -0.08 -1.29
C ILE A 218 -18.94 -0.77 -0.61
N ALA A 219 -18.52 -0.29 0.57
CA ALA A 219 -17.41 -0.85 1.30
C ALA A 219 -17.62 -2.29 1.77
N LYS A 220 -18.84 -2.68 2.14
CA LYS A 220 -19.17 -3.98 2.77
C LYS A 220 -19.48 -5.05 1.71
N VAL A 221 -18.45 -5.64 1.13
CA VAL A 221 -18.58 -6.63 0.06
C VAL A 221 -18.65 -8.04 0.62
N LYS A 222 -19.70 -8.78 0.25
CA LYS A 222 -19.80 -10.22 0.54
C LYS A 222 -18.98 -11.00 -0.50
N MET A 223 -17.95 -11.68 -0.05
CA MET A 223 -17.08 -12.49 -0.88
C MET A 223 -17.66 -13.88 -1.15
N ASP A 224 -17.16 -14.57 -2.17
CA ASP A 224 -17.65 -15.89 -2.60
C ASP A 224 -17.64 -16.94 -1.49
N LYS A 225 -16.72 -16.83 -0.53
CA LYS A 225 -16.63 -17.70 0.66
C LYS A 225 -17.61 -17.35 1.77
N GLY A 226 -18.47 -16.33 1.57
CA GLY A 226 -19.51 -15.91 2.49
C GLY A 226 -19.06 -14.90 3.56
N ASN A 227 -17.77 -14.64 3.70
CA ASN A 227 -17.26 -13.57 4.57
C ASN A 227 -17.51 -12.18 3.97
N VAL A 228 -17.70 -11.18 4.84
CA VAL A 228 -17.79 -9.78 4.42
C VAL A 228 -16.45 -9.09 4.65
N ILE A 229 -15.93 -8.44 3.62
CA ILE A 229 -14.74 -7.60 3.71
C ILE A 229 -15.16 -6.14 3.61
N ASN A 230 -14.54 -5.28 4.42
CA ASN A 230 -14.79 -3.83 4.40
C ASN A 230 -13.66 -3.12 3.64
N PHE A 231 -13.93 -2.73 2.39
CA PHE A 231 -13.04 -1.96 1.53
C PHE A 231 -13.30 -0.45 1.64
N TYR A 232 -13.32 0.09 2.86
CA TYR A 232 -13.75 1.46 3.12
C TYR A 232 -12.93 2.51 2.35
N SER A 233 -11.60 2.40 2.37
CA SER A 233 -10.71 3.32 1.62
C SER A 233 -10.96 3.27 0.10
N PHE A 234 -11.23 2.08 -0.45
CA PHE A 234 -11.64 1.95 -1.86
C PHE A 234 -12.98 2.62 -2.13
N ALA A 235 -13.97 2.38 -1.28
CA ALA A 235 -15.32 2.92 -1.48
C ALA A 235 -15.34 4.46 -1.45
N THR A 236 -14.58 5.09 -0.53
CA THR A 236 -14.45 6.56 -0.51
C THR A 236 -13.82 7.07 -1.81
N LYS A 237 -12.77 6.43 -2.33
CA LYS A 237 -12.12 6.81 -3.59
C LYS A 237 -13.06 6.62 -4.78
N TYR A 238 -13.80 5.50 -4.83
CA TYR A 238 -14.76 5.21 -5.91
C TYR A 238 -15.84 6.29 -6.01
N CYS A 239 -16.45 6.68 -4.88
CA CYS A 239 -17.43 7.75 -4.84
C CYS A 239 -16.79 9.11 -5.14
N SER A 240 -15.59 9.38 -4.65
CA SER A 240 -14.86 10.62 -4.88
C SER A 240 -14.58 10.86 -6.37
N HIS A 241 -14.16 9.83 -7.12
CA HIS A 241 -13.93 9.98 -8.56
C HIS A 241 -15.19 10.28 -9.37
N HIS A 242 -16.37 9.95 -8.85
CA HIS A 242 -17.64 10.40 -9.44
C HIS A 242 -18.06 11.81 -8.97
N LYS A 243 -17.86 12.11 -7.68
CA LYS A 243 -18.35 13.36 -7.04
C LYS A 243 -17.32 13.86 -6.02
N PRO A 244 -16.19 14.45 -6.46
CA PRO A 244 -15.07 14.78 -5.57
C PRO A 244 -15.40 15.79 -4.47
N TYR A 245 -16.32 16.72 -4.73
CA TYR A 245 -16.75 17.72 -3.74
C TYR A 245 -17.73 17.17 -2.69
N ASP A 246 -18.34 16.02 -2.94
CA ASP A 246 -19.37 15.44 -2.09
C ASP A 246 -18.85 14.25 -1.28
N TYR A 247 -17.81 13.57 -1.79
CA TYR A 247 -17.24 12.38 -1.18
C TYR A 247 -15.73 12.53 -0.97
N PRO A 248 -15.29 13.07 0.18
CA PRO A 248 -13.85 13.16 0.51
C PRO A 248 -13.22 11.77 0.61
N ILE A 249 -11.96 11.68 0.17
CA ILE A 249 -11.19 10.44 0.22
C ILE A 249 -10.72 10.17 1.65
N TYR A 250 -10.94 8.95 2.14
CA TYR A 250 -10.37 8.44 3.36
C TYR A 250 -9.31 7.38 3.07
N ASP A 251 -8.17 7.50 3.73
CA ASP A 251 -7.13 6.48 3.78
C ASP A 251 -6.37 6.52 5.11
N SER A 252 -5.33 5.70 5.23
CA SER A 252 -4.54 5.62 6.46
C SER A 252 -3.77 6.90 6.79
N TYR A 253 -3.46 7.73 5.78
CA TYR A 253 -2.79 9.01 6.00
C TYR A 253 -3.76 10.05 6.51
N VAL A 254 -4.93 10.16 5.87
CA VAL A 254 -6.02 11.04 6.34
C VAL A 254 -6.42 10.68 7.76
N ASP A 255 -6.58 9.38 8.08
CA ASP A 255 -6.87 8.91 9.44
C ASP A 255 -5.82 9.38 10.46
N LYS A 256 -4.53 9.22 10.12
CA LYS A 256 -3.42 9.64 11.01
C LYS A 256 -3.39 11.14 11.23
N ILE A 257 -3.54 11.93 10.17
CA ILE A 257 -3.50 13.38 10.21
C ILE A 257 -4.67 13.94 11.02
N LEU A 258 -5.89 13.47 10.77
CA LEU A 258 -7.06 13.91 11.50
C LEU A 258 -6.94 13.61 13.01
N ARG A 259 -6.46 12.42 13.37
CA ARG A 259 -6.21 12.06 14.77
C ARG A 259 -5.11 12.92 15.39
N HIS A 260 -4.03 13.19 14.65
CA HIS A 260 -2.94 14.03 15.12
C HIS A 260 -3.45 15.43 15.49
N PHE A 261 -4.19 16.09 14.59
CA PHE A 261 -4.70 17.43 14.85
C PHE A 261 -5.84 17.46 15.87
N ARG A 262 -6.68 16.42 15.94
CA ARG A 262 -7.64 16.25 17.04
C ARG A 262 -6.93 16.28 18.40
N ASP A 263 -5.85 15.52 18.51
CA ASP A 263 -5.11 15.36 19.79
C ASP A 263 -4.25 16.60 20.11
N LEU A 264 -3.76 17.31 19.09
CA LEU A 264 -2.95 18.50 19.24
C LEU A 264 -3.77 19.78 19.52
N ASP A 265 -4.75 20.03 18.67
CA ASP A 265 -5.48 21.32 18.65
C ASP A 265 -6.92 21.19 19.19
N GLY A 266 -7.44 19.96 19.32
CA GLY A 266 -8.80 19.73 19.79
C GLY A 266 -9.88 20.33 18.88
N PHE A 267 -9.58 20.44 17.56
CA PHE A 267 -10.44 21.12 16.59
C PHE A 267 -11.83 20.48 16.46
N LEU A 268 -11.90 19.15 16.68
CA LEU A 268 -13.14 18.38 16.68
C LEU A 268 -13.04 17.21 17.66
N ARG A 269 -14.17 16.81 18.23
CA ARG A 269 -14.25 15.65 19.12
C ARG A 269 -14.85 14.45 18.39
N PHE A 270 -14.03 13.43 18.13
CA PHE A 270 -14.47 12.16 17.55
C PHE A 270 -13.66 10.99 18.12
N LYS A 271 -14.25 9.80 18.14
CA LYS A 271 -13.55 8.56 18.48
C LYS A 271 -12.87 8.00 17.24
N THR A 272 -11.73 7.36 17.41
CA THR A 272 -10.94 6.80 16.31
C THR A 272 -11.76 5.92 15.35
N GLY A 273 -12.75 5.16 15.88
CA GLY A 273 -13.62 4.29 15.05
C GLY A 273 -14.66 5.05 14.23
N GLU A 274 -15.02 6.26 14.61
CA GLU A 274 -16.05 7.06 13.94
C GLU A 274 -15.63 7.53 12.56
N LEU A 275 -14.34 7.73 12.30
CA LEU A 275 -13.82 8.07 10.98
C LEU A 275 -14.07 6.97 9.91
N LYS A 276 -14.44 5.76 10.31
CA LYS A 276 -14.83 4.68 9.38
C LYS A 276 -16.33 4.61 9.10
N GLU A 277 -17.09 5.54 9.66
CA GLU A 277 -18.47 5.82 9.28
C GLU A 277 -18.47 7.10 8.45
N PHE A 278 -18.85 7.00 7.18
CA PHE A 278 -18.65 8.10 6.22
C PHE A 278 -19.40 9.38 6.60
N SER A 279 -20.59 9.26 7.20
CA SER A 279 -21.35 10.42 7.69
C SER A 279 -20.57 11.23 8.74
N ALA A 280 -19.90 10.53 9.67
CA ALA A 280 -19.06 11.17 10.69
C ALA A 280 -17.71 11.67 10.14
N PHE A 281 -17.16 10.99 9.14
CA PHE A 281 -15.92 11.42 8.50
C PHE A 281 -16.10 12.70 7.66
N LYS A 282 -17.25 12.85 7.04
CA LYS A 282 -17.58 13.98 6.16
C LYS A 282 -17.85 15.28 6.92
N GLU A 283 -18.31 15.22 8.19
CA GLU A 283 -18.54 16.38 9.06
C GLU A 283 -17.24 17.12 9.42
#